data_081b414cd10ed78ba8ae99b41b700248
#
_entry.id   081b414cd10ed78ba8ae99b41b700248
#
_cell.length_a   1.000
_cell.length_b   1.000
_cell.length_c   1.000
_cell.angle_alpha   90.00
_cell.angle_beta   90.00
_cell.angle_gamma   90.00
#
_symmetry.space_group_name_H-M   'P 1'
#
loop_
_entity.id
_entity.type
_entity.pdbx_description
1 polymer ?
#
loop_
_entity_poly.entity_id
_entity_poly.type
_entity_poly.pdbx_seq_one_letter_code
_entity_poly.pdbx_strand_id
1 'polypeptide(L)'
;LGVVMAGKRNWQDKSFEVAADVLNFPRAIQTSFDVSAPGRQGMFLIGKPKQFFGALKPMVRAAMSKKWALEQDAKLRSNEFAGDRDAAGLYLAPLDYSKSSVTDREEAFISSLVKHFPGMEASQRAYVSFLNTLRAEAFDAFWRKIPLEERATAFPGGKVGEAADEFGNYATRYASFVNAATGRGSVPDALNKYMPVATAALYSPRFLISRFQANGMGAKAIADVGRGVITRNSADIVSKEIAGDMLKFYSVGMSVLGLAYLSGASIEMNPASSDWGIIKIGDTRYDIWAGNQQLARNMYNIAFDKKKTAGGEMKTEQRNASARRFVRGKLSPLAGLAFDVNTGRTMGY
;
A
#
# COMPACT_ATOMS: atom_id res chain seq x y z
N LEU A 1 -4.27 10.07 27.62
CA LEU A 1 -3.03 10.21 28.43
C LEU A 1 -1.88 9.52 27.68
N GLY A 2 -1.18 10.24 26.83
CA GLY A 2 0.03 9.83 26.14
C GLY A 2 0.93 11.02 25.92
N VAL A 3 1.25 11.75 27.00
CA VAL A 3 2.40 12.64 26.99
C VAL A 3 3.62 11.74 26.99
N VAL A 4 4.16 11.50 25.81
CA VAL A 4 5.48 10.89 25.67
C VAL A 4 6.45 11.85 26.31
N MET A 5 6.95 11.46 27.47
CA MET A 5 8.06 12.11 28.13
C MET A 5 9.20 12.29 27.13
N ALA A 6 9.60 13.53 26.90
CA ALA A 6 10.87 13.88 26.29
C ALA A 6 11.99 13.54 27.30
N GLY A 7 12.14 12.27 27.63
CA GLY A 7 13.26 11.74 28.39
C GLY A 7 14.54 11.94 27.60
N LYS A 8 15.62 12.31 28.26
CA LYS A 8 16.98 12.40 27.70
C LYS A 8 17.26 11.13 26.90
N ARG A 9 17.26 11.24 25.56
CA ARG A 9 17.57 10.13 24.66
C ARG A 9 18.97 9.62 25.01
N ASN A 10 19.05 8.32 25.31
CA ASN A 10 20.31 7.68 25.63
C ASN A 10 21.19 7.66 24.34
N TRP A 11 22.51 7.67 24.47
CA TRP A 11 23.44 7.63 23.34
C TRP A 11 23.27 6.34 22.50
N GLN A 12 22.79 5.26 23.10
CA GLN A 12 22.44 4.00 22.43
C GLN A 12 21.28 4.17 21.44
N ASP A 13 20.25 4.96 21.78
CA ASP A 13 19.13 5.25 20.89
C ASP A 13 19.59 6.09 19.70
N LYS A 14 20.50 7.04 19.92
CA LYS A 14 21.10 7.86 18.86
C LYS A 14 21.98 7.05 17.92
N SER A 15 22.79 6.16 18.45
CA SER A 15 23.65 5.30 17.62
C SER A 15 22.83 4.29 16.81
N PHE A 16 21.74 3.77 17.36
CA PHE A 16 20.81 2.94 16.61
C PHE A 16 20.08 3.73 15.51
N GLU A 17 19.63 4.95 15.80
CA GLU A 17 19.02 5.83 14.79
C GLU A 17 19.99 6.14 13.64
N VAL A 18 21.24 6.48 13.95
CA VAL A 18 22.28 6.75 12.94
C VAL A 18 22.60 5.50 12.12
N ALA A 19 22.74 4.36 12.77
CA ALA A 19 22.96 3.09 12.07
C ALA A 19 21.76 2.75 11.17
N ALA A 20 20.54 2.89 11.67
CA ALA A 20 19.33 2.68 10.87
C ALA A 20 19.24 3.66 9.69
N ASP A 21 19.62 4.92 9.86
CA ASP A 21 19.67 5.93 8.80
C ASP A 21 20.69 5.58 7.72
N VAL A 22 21.89 5.15 8.10
CA VAL A 22 22.94 4.69 7.16
C VAL A 22 22.48 3.43 6.41
N LEU A 23 21.86 2.48 7.10
CA LEU A 23 21.36 1.24 6.52
C LEU A 23 20.18 1.46 5.56
N ASN A 24 19.37 2.48 5.81
CA ASN A 24 18.22 2.86 4.96
C ASN A 24 18.61 3.82 3.82
N PHE A 25 19.82 4.38 3.81
CA PHE A 25 20.25 5.36 2.83
C PHE A 25 20.15 4.89 1.36
N PRO A 26 20.64 3.68 0.97
CA PRO A 26 20.48 3.19 -0.41
C PRO A 26 19.01 3.02 -0.79
N ARG A 27 18.18 2.57 0.14
CA ARG A 27 16.73 2.42 -0.03
C ARG A 27 16.06 3.79 -0.22
N ALA A 28 16.43 4.78 0.60
CA ALA A 28 15.90 6.12 0.52
C ALA A 28 16.22 6.77 -0.84
N ILE A 29 17.42 6.60 -1.38
CA ILE A 29 17.79 7.09 -2.72
C ILE A 29 16.92 6.43 -3.81
N GLN A 30 16.75 5.11 -3.78
CA GLN A 30 15.94 4.40 -4.77
C GLN A 30 14.47 4.84 -4.81
N THR A 31 13.93 5.28 -3.65
CA THR A 31 12.50 5.63 -3.53
C THR A 31 12.22 7.12 -3.58
N SER A 32 13.22 7.96 -3.47
CA SER A 32 13.05 9.38 -3.23
C SER A 32 12.66 10.22 -4.44
N PHE A 33 12.93 9.75 -5.65
CA PHE A 33 12.41 10.34 -6.88
C PHE A 33 11.21 9.56 -7.43
N ASP A 34 10.56 8.78 -6.56
CA ASP A 34 9.49 7.88 -6.94
C ASP A 34 8.15 8.62 -7.01
N VAL A 35 7.81 9.12 -8.19
CA VAL A 35 6.47 9.61 -8.53
C VAL A 35 5.51 8.45 -8.81
N SER A 36 5.87 7.22 -8.46
CA SER A 36 5.07 6.01 -8.73
C SER A 36 3.90 5.79 -7.76
N ALA A 37 3.67 6.68 -6.80
CA ALA A 37 2.53 6.56 -5.88
C ALA A 37 1.21 6.22 -6.59
N PRO A 38 0.81 6.90 -7.70
CA PRO A 38 -0.37 6.53 -8.45
C PRO A 38 -0.32 5.10 -8.98
N GLY A 39 0.77 4.70 -9.64
CA GLY A 39 0.91 3.39 -10.28
C GLY A 39 1.21 2.23 -9.33
N ARG A 40 1.66 2.50 -8.11
CA ARG A 40 2.02 1.44 -7.14
C ARG A 40 1.08 1.36 -5.96
N GLN A 41 0.78 2.48 -5.30
CA GLN A 41 -0.04 2.47 -4.08
C GLN A 41 -1.48 2.88 -4.33
N GLY A 42 -1.75 3.80 -5.27
CA GLY A 42 -3.10 4.23 -5.60
C GLY A 42 -3.88 3.26 -6.49
N MET A 43 -3.21 2.33 -7.14
CA MET A 43 -3.77 1.56 -8.28
C MET A 43 -5.00 0.73 -7.94
N PHE A 44 -5.13 0.19 -6.73
CA PHE A 44 -6.35 -0.51 -6.32
C PHE A 44 -7.61 0.38 -6.36
N LEU A 45 -7.44 1.70 -6.22
CA LEU A 45 -8.52 2.67 -6.25
C LEU A 45 -8.71 3.33 -7.63
N ILE A 46 -8.09 2.79 -8.69
CA ILE A 46 -8.29 3.24 -10.09
C ILE A 46 -9.77 3.11 -10.50
N GLY A 47 -10.49 2.18 -9.87
CA GLY A 47 -11.93 2.02 -10.03
C GLY A 47 -12.78 3.20 -9.54
N LYS A 48 -12.16 4.18 -8.89
CA LYS A 48 -12.73 5.47 -8.50
C LYS A 48 -12.05 6.60 -9.30
N PRO A 49 -12.32 6.72 -10.61
CA PRO A 49 -11.54 7.59 -11.50
C PRO A 49 -11.59 9.07 -11.07
N LYS A 50 -12.72 9.56 -10.58
CA LYS A 50 -12.85 10.94 -10.10
C LYS A 50 -11.88 11.22 -8.95
N GLN A 51 -11.78 10.32 -7.97
CA GLN A 51 -10.91 10.45 -6.80
C GLN A 51 -9.44 10.23 -7.20
N PHE A 52 -9.19 9.19 -7.98
CA PHE A 52 -7.84 8.83 -8.42
C PHE A 52 -7.19 9.95 -9.25
N PHE A 53 -7.84 10.39 -10.32
CA PHE A 53 -7.32 11.46 -11.19
C PHE A 53 -7.41 12.83 -10.50
N GLY A 54 -8.41 13.04 -9.63
CA GLY A 54 -8.52 14.24 -8.80
C GLY A 54 -7.33 14.43 -7.87
N ALA A 55 -6.72 13.36 -7.37
CA ALA A 55 -5.53 13.41 -6.51
C ALA A 55 -4.23 13.77 -7.24
N LEU A 56 -4.18 13.67 -8.57
CA LEU A 56 -2.98 14.05 -9.35
C LEU A 56 -2.69 15.54 -9.29
N LYS A 57 -3.72 16.38 -9.30
CA LYS A 57 -3.53 17.84 -9.23
C LYS A 57 -2.90 18.28 -7.89
N PRO A 58 -3.39 17.83 -6.72
CA PRO A 58 -2.71 18.01 -5.44
C PRO A 58 -1.27 17.50 -5.43
N MET A 59 -1.01 16.34 -6.02
CA MET A 59 0.34 15.78 -6.15
C MET A 59 1.31 16.76 -6.80
N VAL A 60 0.97 17.26 -8.00
CA VAL A 60 1.83 18.17 -8.75
C VAL A 60 2.02 19.50 -8.01
N ARG A 61 0.94 20.08 -7.47
CA ARG A 61 1.02 21.36 -6.75
C ARG A 61 1.85 21.26 -5.47
N ALA A 62 1.74 20.14 -4.75
CA ALA A 62 2.53 19.89 -3.55
C ALA A 62 4.03 19.74 -3.85
N ALA A 63 4.39 19.15 -5.00
CA ALA A 63 5.78 19.14 -5.46
C ALA A 63 6.32 20.57 -5.63
N MET A 64 5.53 21.45 -6.24
CA MET A 64 5.92 22.80 -6.60
C MET A 64 5.92 23.79 -5.42
N SER A 65 5.06 23.58 -4.40
CA SER A 65 4.89 24.55 -3.31
C SER A 65 4.64 23.86 -1.97
N LYS A 66 5.59 24.05 -1.02
CA LYS A 66 5.47 23.60 0.36
C LYS A 66 4.30 24.29 1.07
N LYS A 67 4.16 25.60 0.88
CA LYS A 67 3.08 26.38 1.50
C LYS A 67 1.71 25.84 1.06
N TRP A 68 1.53 25.67 -0.25
CA TRP A 68 0.28 25.12 -0.78
C TRP A 68 -0.01 23.71 -0.24
N ALA A 69 1.01 22.85 -0.15
CA ALA A 69 0.85 21.50 0.37
C ALA A 69 0.35 21.50 1.83
N LEU A 70 0.92 22.35 2.68
CA LEU A 70 0.50 22.47 4.10
C LEU A 70 -0.93 23.02 4.21
N GLU A 71 -1.28 24.05 3.42
CA GLU A 71 -2.64 24.59 3.38
C GLU A 71 -3.67 23.54 2.93
N GLN A 72 -3.32 22.76 1.91
CA GLN A 72 -4.19 21.71 1.40
C GLN A 72 -4.35 20.57 2.42
N ASP A 73 -3.29 20.14 3.09
CA ASP A 73 -3.35 19.12 4.14
C ASP A 73 -4.19 19.60 5.32
N ALA A 74 -4.04 20.86 5.73
CA ALA A 74 -4.88 21.46 6.76
C ALA A 74 -6.37 21.45 6.39
N LYS A 75 -6.72 21.82 5.14
CA LYS A 75 -8.10 21.75 4.64
C LYS A 75 -8.63 20.32 4.61
N LEU A 76 -7.79 19.36 4.23
CA LEU A 76 -8.18 17.96 4.21
C LEU A 76 -8.50 17.44 5.61
N ARG A 77 -7.74 17.89 6.63
CA ARG A 77 -7.89 17.48 8.04
C ARG A 77 -8.95 18.28 8.82
N SER A 78 -9.52 19.32 8.23
CA SER A 78 -10.54 20.18 8.87
C SER A 78 -11.87 20.19 8.14
N ASN A 79 -12.07 19.34 7.12
CA ASN A 79 -13.35 19.29 6.39
C ASN A 79 -14.44 18.56 7.21
N GLU A 80 -15.67 18.57 6.68
CA GLU A 80 -16.85 18.01 7.34
C GLU A 80 -16.71 16.54 7.78
N PHE A 81 -15.88 15.74 7.09
CA PHE A 81 -15.70 14.31 7.38
C PHE A 81 -14.40 14.00 8.16
N ALA A 82 -13.67 15.02 8.62
CA ALA A 82 -12.40 14.79 9.30
C ALA A 82 -12.56 13.95 10.56
N GLY A 83 -13.58 14.26 11.37
CA GLY A 83 -13.88 13.49 12.58
C GLY A 83 -14.25 12.04 12.28
N ASP A 84 -15.09 11.81 11.26
CA ASP A 84 -15.53 10.46 10.85
C ASP A 84 -14.35 9.64 10.32
N ARG A 85 -13.43 10.25 9.58
CA ARG A 85 -12.21 9.59 9.10
C ARG A 85 -11.32 9.15 10.25
N ASP A 86 -11.12 10.02 11.23
CA ASP A 86 -10.32 9.72 12.42
C ASP A 86 -10.99 8.62 13.25
N ALA A 87 -12.30 8.71 13.48
CA ALA A 87 -13.07 7.70 14.19
C ALA A 87 -13.05 6.34 13.48
N ALA A 88 -13.12 6.32 12.14
CA ALA A 88 -13.00 5.12 11.33
C ALA A 88 -11.56 4.57 11.21
N GLY A 89 -10.56 5.28 11.70
CA GLY A 89 -9.16 4.89 11.61
C GLY A 89 -8.54 5.03 10.21
N LEU A 90 -9.03 5.99 9.40
CA LEU A 90 -8.41 6.30 8.12
C LEU A 90 -7.06 6.97 8.33
N TYR A 91 -6.01 6.39 7.78
CA TYR A 91 -4.66 6.92 7.94
C TYR A 91 -4.36 8.05 6.94
N LEU A 92 -4.00 9.21 7.46
CA LEU A 92 -3.46 10.31 6.69
C LEU A 92 -2.02 10.60 7.18
N ALA A 93 -1.05 10.38 6.29
CA ALA A 93 0.37 10.59 6.62
C ALA A 93 0.65 12.07 6.92
N PRO A 94 1.49 12.40 7.93
CA PRO A 94 1.89 13.77 8.17
C PRO A 94 2.77 14.29 7.04
N LEU A 95 2.58 15.56 6.63
CA LEU A 95 3.49 16.22 5.67
C LEU A 95 4.79 16.70 6.32
N ASP A 96 4.76 17.00 7.63
CA ASP A 96 5.93 17.38 8.40
C ASP A 96 6.44 16.21 9.25
N TYR A 97 7.45 15.54 8.76
CA TYR A 97 8.05 14.37 9.40
C TYR A 97 9.02 14.71 10.54
N SER A 98 9.31 15.98 10.78
CA SER A 98 10.18 16.37 11.90
C SER A 98 9.58 16.00 13.25
N LYS A 99 8.26 15.84 13.30
CA LYS A 99 7.47 15.50 14.50
C LYS A 99 6.87 14.09 14.45
N SER A 100 7.16 13.31 13.42
CA SER A 100 6.51 12.01 13.19
C SER A 100 7.20 10.87 13.90
N SER A 101 6.43 9.83 14.25
CA SER A 101 6.95 8.57 14.81
C SER A 101 7.81 7.81 13.79
N VAL A 102 8.63 6.86 14.27
CA VAL A 102 9.40 5.96 13.39
C VAL A 102 8.50 5.23 12.40
N THR A 103 7.28 4.92 12.81
CA THR A 103 6.27 4.24 12.00
C THR A 103 5.76 5.10 10.84
N ASP A 104 5.66 6.42 11.05
CA ASP A 104 5.26 7.36 9.99
C ASP A 104 6.38 7.58 8.99
N ARG A 105 7.64 7.40 9.42
CA ARG A 105 8.82 7.47 8.55
C ARG A 105 8.94 6.31 7.56
N GLU A 106 8.24 5.18 7.77
CA GLU A 106 8.19 4.09 6.78
C GLU A 106 7.59 4.55 5.44
N GLU A 107 6.54 5.36 5.48
CA GLU A 107 5.97 5.93 4.24
C GLU A 107 6.83 7.07 3.69
N ALA A 108 7.57 7.75 4.57
CA ALA A 108 8.43 8.85 4.20
C ALA A 108 9.72 8.42 3.48
N PHE A 109 10.19 7.18 3.65
CA PHE A 109 11.45 6.66 3.12
C PHE A 109 12.67 7.59 3.34
N ILE A 110 12.62 8.46 4.34
CA ILE A 110 13.64 9.50 4.54
C ILE A 110 14.53 9.12 5.70
N SER A 111 15.80 8.85 5.41
CA SER A 111 16.88 9.05 6.38
C SER A 111 17.16 10.54 6.54
N SER A 112 17.68 10.95 7.69
CA SER A 112 18.07 12.35 7.94
C SER A 112 19.07 12.87 6.89
N LEU A 113 19.87 11.99 6.31
CA LEU A 113 20.84 12.29 5.26
C LEU A 113 20.19 12.69 3.94
N VAL A 114 19.03 12.10 3.61
CA VAL A 114 18.34 12.30 2.34
C VAL A 114 17.68 13.67 2.24
N LYS A 115 17.37 14.31 3.38
CA LYS A 115 16.79 15.67 3.41
C LYS A 115 17.68 16.73 2.74
N HIS A 116 18.97 16.45 2.60
CA HIS A 116 19.95 17.36 1.99
C HIS A 116 20.01 17.26 0.46
N PHE A 117 19.31 16.30 -0.15
CA PHE A 117 19.30 16.17 -1.61
C PHE A 117 18.21 17.06 -2.24
N PRO A 118 18.57 17.88 -3.24
CA PRO A 118 17.61 18.73 -3.95
C PRO A 118 16.46 17.91 -4.57
N GLY A 119 15.23 18.40 -4.43
CA GLY A 119 14.04 17.77 -5.01
C GLY A 119 13.43 16.63 -4.17
N MET A 120 14.14 16.09 -3.18
CA MET A 120 13.67 14.98 -2.35
C MET A 120 12.43 15.35 -1.54
N GLU A 121 12.46 16.50 -0.86
CA GLU A 121 11.31 16.99 -0.11
C GLU A 121 10.10 17.27 -1.02
N ALA A 122 10.34 17.70 -2.25
CA ALA A 122 9.28 17.96 -3.23
C ALA A 122 8.60 16.65 -3.67
N SER A 123 9.40 15.63 -3.99
CA SER A 123 8.90 14.30 -4.32
C SER A 123 8.08 13.69 -3.18
N GLN A 124 8.59 13.80 -1.97
CA GLN A 124 7.90 13.32 -0.77
C GLN A 124 6.56 14.02 -0.55
N ARG A 125 6.52 15.36 -0.64
CA ARG A 125 5.27 16.11 -0.51
C ARG A 125 4.26 15.71 -1.58
N ALA A 126 4.72 15.51 -2.83
CA ALA A 126 3.90 15.04 -3.92
C ALA A 126 3.27 13.68 -3.60
N TYR A 127 4.10 12.74 -3.18
CA TYR A 127 3.70 11.38 -2.82
C TYR A 127 2.65 11.36 -1.71
N VAL A 128 2.90 12.05 -0.60
CA VAL A 128 1.99 12.10 0.54
C VAL A 128 0.70 12.83 0.19
N SER A 129 0.79 13.96 -0.53
CA SER A 129 -0.41 14.70 -0.94
C SER A 129 -1.31 13.89 -1.86
N PHE A 130 -0.74 13.09 -2.77
CA PHE A 130 -1.52 12.18 -3.60
C PHE A 130 -2.25 11.15 -2.76
N LEU A 131 -1.53 10.43 -1.88
CA LEU A 131 -2.12 9.35 -1.09
C LEU A 131 -3.15 9.86 -0.08
N ASN A 132 -2.86 10.95 0.64
CA ASN A 132 -3.81 11.53 1.58
C ASN A 132 -5.09 12.00 0.89
N THR A 133 -4.95 12.69 -0.26
CA THR A 133 -6.12 13.12 -1.04
C THR A 133 -6.91 11.92 -1.53
N LEU A 134 -6.26 10.91 -2.11
CA LEU A 134 -6.93 9.72 -2.61
C LEU A 134 -7.66 8.96 -1.49
N ARG A 135 -7.02 8.76 -0.35
CA ARG A 135 -7.62 8.09 0.83
C ARG A 135 -8.85 8.82 1.32
N ALA A 136 -8.72 10.13 1.55
CA ALA A 136 -9.81 10.95 2.05
C ALA A 136 -10.98 10.99 1.07
N GLU A 137 -10.73 11.30 -0.20
CA GLU A 137 -11.75 11.39 -1.24
C GLU A 137 -12.45 10.03 -1.49
N ALA A 138 -11.71 8.92 -1.42
CA ALA A 138 -12.30 7.59 -1.58
C ALA A 138 -13.22 7.25 -0.40
N PHE A 139 -12.78 7.53 0.84
CA PHE A 139 -13.58 7.34 2.03
C PHE A 139 -14.83 8.22 2.02
N ASP A 140 -14.69 9.51 1.74
CA ASP A 140 -15.80 10.47 1.70
C ASP A 140 -16.85 10.08 0.66
N ALA A 141 -16.40 9.61 -0.51
CA ALA A 141 -17.30 9.15 -1.55
C ALA A 141 -18.12 7.93 -1.14
N PHE A 142 -17.55 7.04 -0.33
CA PHE A 142 -18.28 5.94 0.28
C PHE A 142 -19.21 6.45 1.39
N TRP A 143 -18.69 7.27 2.31
CA TRP A 143 -19.40 7.74 3.49
C TRP A 143 -20.62 8.58 3.13
N ARG A 144 -20.57 9.38 2.05
CA ARG A 144 -21.74 10.11 1.52
C ARG A 144 -22.90 9.22 1.05
N LYS A 145 -22.66 7.93 0.81
CA LYS A 145 -23.72 6.97 0.46
C LYS A 145 -24.55 6.55 1.68
N ILE A 146 -24.01 6.75 2.87
CA ILE A 146 -24.71 6.49 4.14
C ILE A 146 -25.58 7.68 4.45
N PRO A 147 -26.86 7.50 4.83
CA PRO A 147 -27.75 8.59 5.24
C PRO A 147 -27.15 9.44 6.36
N LEU A 148 -27.47 10.74 6.36
CA LEU A 148 -26.91 11.69 7.34
C LEU A 148 -27.25 11.28 8.79
N GLU A 149 -28.46 10.81 9.02
CA GLU A 149 -28.95 10.37 10.32
C GLU A 149 -28.11 9.22 10.88
N GLU A 150 -27.80 8.24 10.05
CA GLU A 150 -26.97 7.08 10.39
C GLU A 150 -25.50 7.49 10.62
N ARG A 151 -25.00 8.45 9.84
CA ARG A 151 -23.63 8.97 10.05
C ARG A 151 -23.50 9.71 11.38
N ALA A 152 -24.52 10.44 11.79
CA ALA A 152 -24.50 11.23 13.02
C ALA A 152 -24.39 10.36 14.29
N THR A 153 -24.87 9.12 14.23
CA THR A 153 -24.85 8.18 15.37
C THR A 153 -23.75 7.13 15.26
N ALA A 154 -23.08 7.02 14.11
CA ALA A 154 -22.15 5.95 13.81
C ALA A 154 -20.97 5.81 14.81
N PHE A 155 -20.55 6.91 15.41
CA PHE A 155 -19.44 6.97 16.37
C PHE A 155 -19.84 7.72 17.64
N PRO A 156 -20.69 7.17 18.52
CA PRO A 156 -21.26 7.87 19.67
C PRO A 156 -20.20 8.40 20.67
N GLY A 157 -18.99 7.82 20.71
CA GLY A 157 -17.89 8.27 21.57
C GLY A 157 -16.83 9.13 20.85
N GLY A 158 -16.94 9.36 19.55
CA GLY A 158 -16.00 10.16 18.75
C GLY A 158 -14.58 9.59 18.66
N LYS A 159 -14.34 8.34 19.06
CA LYS A 159 -13.01 7.72 19.11
C LYS A 159 -12.98 6.37 18.40
N VAL A 160 -11.83 6.09 17.80
CA VAL A 160 -11.50 4.78 17.21
C VAL A 160 -11.63 3.69 18.28
N GLY A 161 -12.48 2.70 18.03
CA GLY A 161 -12.57 1.48 18.85
C GLY A 161 -13.53 1.54 20.04
N GLU A 162 -14.21 2.66 20.32
CA GLU A 162 -15.32 2.71 21.27
C GLU A 162 -16.63 2.50 20.52
N ALA A 163 -17.46 1.58 21.01
CA ALA A 163 -18.83 1.24 20.62
C ALA A 163 -19.38 1.88 19.34
N ALA A 164 -18.73 1.59 18.19
CA ALA A 164 -19.27 1.97 16.89
C ALA A 164 -20.55 1.16 16.63
N ASP A 165 -21.60 1.81 16.10
CA ASP A 165 -22.78 1.12 15.61
C ASP A 165 -22.48 0.34 14.30
N GLU A 166 -23.52 -0.19 13.66
CA GLU A 166 -23.36 -0.93 12.40
C GLU A 166 -22.71 -0.09 11.30
N PHE A 167 -23.09 1.17 11.16
CA PHE A 167 -22.54 2.08 10.14
C PHE A 167 -21.12 2.53 10.47
N GLY A 168 -20.79 2.74 11.74
CA GLY A 168 -19.44 2.98 12.21
C GLY A 168 -18.50 1.79 11.91
N ASN A 169 -19.01 0.57 12.07
CA ASN A 169 -18.29 -0.64 11.67
C ASN A 169 -18.08 -0.70 10.14
N TYR A 170 -19.06 -0.29 9.34
CA TYR A 170 -18.90 -0.20 7.88
C TYR A 170 -17.84 0.83 7.50
N ALA A 171 -17.85 2.01 8.13
CA ALA A 171 -16.82 3.03 7.93
C ALA A 171 -15.43 2.52 8.28
N THR A 172 -15.26 1.86 9.43
CA THR A 172 -13.99 1.28 9.88
C THR A 172 -13.48 0.19 8.92
N ARG A 173 -14.36 -0.68 8.46
CA ARG A 173 -14.00 -1.72 7.46
C ARG A 173 -13.57 -1.10 6.14
N TYR A 174 -14.27 -0.05 5.68
CA TYR A 174 -13.90 0.61 4.44
C TYR A 174 -12.60 1.42 4.58
N ALA A 175 -12.39 2.14 5.68
CA ALA A 175 -11.14 2.83 5.99
C ALA A 175 -9.96 1.84 6.03
N SER A 176 -10.13 0.67 6.65
CA SER A 176 -9.14 -0.40 6.67
C SER A 176 -8.79 -0.91 5.28
N PHE A 177 -9.79 -1.08 4.40
CA PHE A 177 -9.56 -1.43 3.00
C PHE A 177 -8.81 -0.33 2.26
N VAL A 178 -9.22 0.93 2.38
CA VAL A 178 -8.56 2.09 1.74
C VAL A 178 -7.10 2.20 2.21
N ASN A 179 -6.84 2.05 3.51
CA ASN A 179 -5.48 2.02 4.06
C ASN A 179 -4.66 0.90 3.42
N ALA A 180 -5.15 -0.33 3.42
CA ALA A 180 -4.49 -1.47 2.82
C ALA A 180 -4.29 -1.29 1.31
N ALA A 181 -5.31 -0.85 0.56
CA ALA A 181 -5.27 -0.60 -0.87
C ALA A 181 -4.21 0.44 -1.27
N THR A 182 -3.92 1.38 -0.36
CA THR A 182 -2.93 2.45 -0.56
C THR A 182 -1.60 2.20 0.17
N GLY A 183 -1.30 0.97 0.51
CA GLY A 183 0.02 0.57 1.00
C GLY A 183 0.20 0.61 2.51
N ARG A 184 -0.83 0.98 3.29
CA ARG A 184 -0.78 1.04 4.76
C ARG A 184 -1.44 -0.19 5.38
N GLY A 185 -0.70 -1.29 5.46
CA GLY A 185 -1.16 -2.49 6.17
C GLY A 185 -1.27 -2.26 7.68
N SER A 186 -2.34 -2.79 8.29
CA SER A 186 -2.48 -2.82 9.74
C SER A 186 -1.63 -3.95 10.32
N VAL A 187 -0.97 -3.67 11.43
CA VAL A 187 -0.17 -4.64 12.18
C VAL A 187 -0.81 -4.78 13.56
N PRO A 188 -1.04 -6.00 14.06
CA PRO A 188 -1.53 -6.21 15.42
C PRO A 188 -0.62 -5.51 16.43
N ASP A 189 -1.20 -4.92 17.48
CA ASP A 189 -0.44 -4.13 18.47
C ASP A 189 0.69 -4.91 19.12
N ALA A 190 0.48 -6.19 19.37
CA ALA A 190 1.52 -7.09 19.90
C ALA A 190 2.77 -7.18 19.01
N LEU A 191 2.64 -6.95 17.70
CA LEU A 191 3.74 -6.98 16.72
C LEU A 191 4.32 -5.60 16.43
N ASN A 192 3.65 -4.52 16.81
CA ASN A 192 4.14 -3.15 16.56
C ASN A 192 5.53 -2.88 17.15
N LYS A 193 5.85 -3.47 18.31
CA LYS A 193 7.18 -3.37 18.93
C LYS A 193 8.32 -3.95 18.10
N TYR A 194 8.02 -4.88 17.19
CA TYR A 194 9.01 -5.50 16.30
C TYR A 194 9.14 -4.78 14.95
N MET A 195 8.27 -3.80 14.67
CA MET A 195 8.27 -3.10 13.40
C MET A 195 9.60 -2.39 13.07
N PRO A 196 10.33 -1.78 14.03
CA PRO A 196 11.64 -1.20 13.72
C PRO A 196 12.63 -2.24 13.19
N VAL A 197 12.66 -3.45 13.77
CA VAL A 197 13.51 -4.55 13.31
C VAL A 197 13.01 -5.09 11.96
N ALA A 198 11.70 -5.25 11.81
CA ALA A 198 11.11 -5.68 10.55
C ALA A 198 11.41 -4.69 9.41
N THR A 199 11.39 -3.38 9.68
CA THR A 199 11.73 -2.34 8.70
C THR A 199 13.22 -2.33 8.33
N ALA A 200 14.11 -2.69 9.25
CA ALA A 200 15.53 -2.87 8.94
C ALA A 200 15.78 -4.12 8.07
N ALA A 201 15.05 -5.20 8.33
CA ALA A 201 15.20 -6.48 7.62
C ALA A 201 14.47 -6.53 6.27
N LEU A 202 13.27 -5.97 6.19
CA LEU A 202 12.42 -5.99 5.01
C LEU A 202 12.39 -4.61 4.34
N TYR A 203 12.24 -4.60 3.02
CA TYR A 203 12.19 -3.36 2.25
C TYR A 203 11.02 -2.45 2.66
N SER A 204 9.84 -3.01 2.85
CA SER A 204 8.66 -2.31 3.39
C SER A 204 7.67 -3.33 3.97
N PRO A 205 7.73 -3.64 5.27
CA PRO A 205 6.88 -4.66 5.88
C PRO A 205 5.41 -4.27 5.84
N ARG A 206 5.05 -3.02 6.11
CA ARG A 206 3.64 -2.58 6.06
C ARG A 206 3.07 -2.61 4.65
N PHE A 207 3.87 -2.25 3.64
CA PHE A 207 3.46 -2.35 2.25
C PHE A 207 3.24 -3.80 1.83
N LEU A 208 4.10 -4.71 2.26
CA LEU A 208 3.92 -6.14 2.00
C LEU A 208 2.63 -6.67 2.65
N ILE A 209 2.42 -6.36 3.93
CA ILE A 209 1.20 -6.73 4.67
C ILE A 209 -0.05 -6.16 3.98
N SER A 210 0.02 -4.90 3.55
CA SER A 210 -1.10 -4.22 2.88
C SER A 210 -1.57 -4.95 1.62
N ARG A 211 -0.65 -5.54 0.86
CA ARG A 211 -1.00 -6.31 -0.35
C ARG A 211 -1.80 -7.57 -0.01
N PHE A 212 -1.40 -8.29 1.03
CA PHE A 212 -2.17 -9.45 1.49
C PHE A 212 -3.55 -9.02 2.03
N GLN A 213 -3.60 -7.95 2.81
CA GLN A 213 -4.85 -7.45 3.40
C GLN A 213 -5.82 -6.94 2.35
N ALA A 214 -5.38 -6.09 1.42
CA ALA A 214 -6.25 -5.55 0.37
C ALA A 214 -6.83 -6.65 -0.52
N ASN A 215 -5.99 -7.61 -0.97
CA ASN A 215 -6.46 -8.74 -1.77
C ASN A 215 -7.39 -9.65 -0.96
N GLY A 216 -7.09 -9.93 0.32
CA GLY A 216 -7.92 -10.75 1.20
C GLY A 216 -9.30 -10.12 1.46
N MET A 217 -9.34 -8.81 1.77
CA MET A 217 -10.58 -8.06 1.95
C MET A 217 -11.40 -8.04 0.64
N GLY A 218 -10.73 -7.81 -0.49
CA GLY A 218 -11.36 -7.81 -1.80
C GLY A 218 -11.96 -9.16 -2.17
N ALA A 219 -11.20 -10.25 -1.99
CA ALA A 219 -11.66 -11.60 -2.25
C ALA A 219 -12.87 -11.97 -1.36
N LYS A 220 -12.80 -11.64 -0.05
CA LYS A 220 -13.91 -11.81 0.87
C LYS A 220 -15.15 -11.03 0.43
N ALA A 221 -14.99 -9.77 0.08
CA ALA A 221 -16.09 -8.90 -0.34
C ALA A 221 -16.76 -9.42 -1.62
N ILE A 222 -15.97 -9.87 -2.62
CA ILE A 222 -16.50 -10.48 -3.85
C ILE A 222 -17.25 -11.78 -3.52
N ALA A 223 -16.71 -12.61 -2.62
CA ALA A 223 -17.39 -13.83 -2.19
C ALA A 223 -18.70 -13.55 -1.44
N ASP A 224 -18.73 -12.54 -0.56
CA ASP A 224 -19.93 -12.14 0.18
C ASP A 224 -21.03 -11.63 -0.76
N VAL A 225 -20.66 -10.82 -1.76
CA VAL A 225 -21.59 -10.37 -2.80
C VAL A 225 -22.09 -11.54 -3.64
N GLY A 226 -21.21 -12.43 -4.10
CA GLY A 226 -21.56 -13.62 -4.86
C GLY A 226 -22.50 -14.56 -4.08
N ARG A 227 -22.21 -14.79 -2.81
CA ARG A 227 -23.08 -15.57 -1.92
C ARG A 227 -24.44 -14.91 -1.77
N GLY A 228 -24.48 -13.58 -1.62
CA GLY A 228 -25.72 -12.82 -1.53
C GLY A 228 -26.63 -12.99 -2.75
N VAL A 229 -26.02 -13.02 -3.94
CA VAL A 229 -26.76 -13.31 -5.20
C VAL A 229 -27.36 -14.72 -5.18
N ILE A 230 -26.58 -15.72 -4.77
CA ILE A 230 -27.02 -17.12 -4.75
C ILE A 230 -28.13 -17.36 -3.70
N THR A 231 -27.96 -16.78 -2.49
CA THR A 231 -28.90 -16.98 -1.38
C THR A 231 -30.09 -16.02 -1.41
N ARG A 232 -30.13 -15.09 -2.38
CA ARG A 232 -31.09 -13.97 -2.44
C ARG A 232 -31.08 -13.04 -1.23
N ASN A 233 -30.00 -13.07 -0.45
CA ASN A 233 -29.74 -12.15 0.65
C ASN A 233 -28.78 -11.05 0.19
N SER A 234 -29.09 -9.81 0.47
CA SER A 234 -28.21 -8.70 0.07
C SER A 234 -26.96 -8.67 0.93
N ALA A 235 -25.77 -8.66 0.29
CA ALA A 235 -24.53 -8.33 0.99
C ALA A 235 -24.60 -6.90 1.56
N ASP A 236 -23.84 -6.61 2.63
CA ASP A 236 -23.78 -5.28 3.22
C ASP A 236 -23.16 -4.25 2.24
N ILE A 237 -23.43 -2.97 2.52
CA ILE A 237 -23.03 -1.87 1.64
C ILE A 237 -21.50 -1.79 1.48
N VAL A 238 -20.73 -2.08 2.54
CA VAL A 238 -19.27 -2.01 2.48
C VAL A 238 -18.68 -3.17 1.68
N SER A 239 -19.24 -4.37 1.77
CA SER A 239 -18.84 -5.51 0.93
C SER A 239 -19.11 -5.22 -0.55
N LYS A 240 -20.25 -4.62 -0.88
CA LYS A 240 -20.56 -4.18 -2.26
C LYS A 240 -19.57 -3.13 -2.76
N GLU A 241 -19.19 -2.16 -1.92
CA GLU A 241 -18.26 -1.10 -2.29
C GLU A 241 -16.86 -1.68 -2.54
N ILE A 242 -16.32 -2.47 -1.61
CA ILE A 242 -14.99 -3.09 -1.75
C ILE A 242 -14.95 -4.03 -2.95
N ALA A 243 -15.96 -4.88 -3.13
CA ALA A 243 -16.06 -5.76 -4.30
C ALA A 243 -16.09 -4.97 -5.60
N GLY A 244 -16.86 -3.87 -5.65
CA GLY A 244 -16.93 -2.98 -6.80
C GLY A 244 -15.56 -2.34 -7.12
N ASP A 245 -14.83 -1.85 -6.12
CA ASP A 245 -13.50 -1.26 -6.30
C ASP A 245 -12.51 -2.29 -6.85
N MET A 246 -12.51 -3.51 -6.30
CA MET A 246 -11.62 -4.59 -6.73
C MET A 246 -11.95 -5.09 -8.14
N LEU A 247 -13.23 -5.30 -8.45
CA LEU A 247 -13.66 -5.72 -9.79
C LEU A 247 -13.29 -4.67 -10.85
N LYS A 248 -13.44 -3.38 -10.54
CA LYS A 248 -13.03 -2.31 -11.45
C LYS A 248 -11.51 -2.28 -11.64
N PHE A 249 -10.72 -2.47 -10.56
CA PHE A 249 -9.26 -2.58 -10.67
C PHE A 249 -8.87 -3.71 -11.63
N TYR A 250 -9.42 -4.91 -11.46
CA TYR A 250 -9.14 -6.02 -12.35
C TYR A 250 -9.65 -5.77 -13.78
N SER A 251 -10.84 -5.18 -13.93
CA SER A 251 -11.40 -4.86 -15.26
C SER A 251 -10.56 -3.86 -16.02
N VAL A 252 -10.06 -2.80 -15.35
CA VAL A 252 -9.14 -1.83 -15.97
C VAL A 252 -7.84 -2.52 -16.37
N GLY A 253 -7.25 -3.32 -15.49
CA GLY A 253 -6.04 -4.06 -15.80
C GLY A 253 -6.21 -5.00 -16.99
N MET A 254 -7.29 -5.80 -17.02
CA MET A 254 -7.59 -6.69 -18.16
C MET A 254 -7.84 -5.92 -19.45
N SER A 255 -8.51 -4.77 -19.39
CA SER A 255 -8.71 -3.91 -20.56
C SER A 255 -7.38 -3.38 -21.11
N VAL A 256 -6.47 -2.94 -20.24
CA VAL A 256 -5.13 -2.49 -20.63
C VAL A 256 -4.33 -3.62 -21.27
N LEU A 257 -4.37 -4.84 -20.70
CA LEU A 257 -3.74 -6.02 -21.31
C LEU A 257 -4.33 -6.31 -22.69
N GLY A 258 -5.66 -6.30 -22.82
CA GLY A 258 -6.34 -6.54 -24.09
C GLY A 258 -5.93 -5.52 -25.16
N LEU A 259 -5.91 -4.23 -24.83
CA LEU A 259 -5.48 -3.18 -25.74
C LEU A 259 -4.01 -3.31 -26.12
N ALA A 260 -3.13 -3.63 -25.17
CA ALA A 260 -1.71 -3.86 -25.44
C ALA A 260 -1.51 -5.05 -26.38
N TYR A 261 -2.23 -6.15 -26.16
CA TYR A 261 -2.20 -7.33 -27.04
C TYR A 261 -2.65 -6.97 -28.46
N LEU A 262 -3.76 -6.27 -28.61
CA LEU A 262 -4.27 -5.82 -29.91
C LEU A 262 -3.30 -4.86 -30.61
N SER A 263 -2.48 -4.13 -29.85
CA SER A 263 -1.42 -3.25 -30.38
C SER A 263 -0.11 -3.96 -30.68
N GLY A 264 -0.06 -5.29 -30.58
CA GLY A 264 1.10 -6.13 -30.94
C GLY A 264 2.08 -6.37 -29.80
N ALA A 265 1.75 -6.00 -28.54
CA ALA A 265 2.57 -6.33 -27.39
C ALA A 265 2.46 -7.83 -27.04
N SER A 266 3.55 -8.40 -26.54
CA SER A 266 3.54 -9.78 -26.05
C SER A 266 3.06 -9.84 -24.60
N ILE A 267 2.11 -10.74 -24.31
CA ILE A 267 1.57 -10.96 -22.97
C ILE A 267 1.64 -12.44 -22.63
N GLU A 268 2.29 -12.77 -21.54
CA GLU A 268 2.35 -14.14 -21.02
C GLU A 268 1.13 -14.43 -20.14
N MET A 269 0.34 -15.42 -20.50
CA MET A 269 -0.87 -15.79 -19.76
C MET A 269 -0.68 -16.97 -18.79
N ASN A 270 0.50 -17.61 -18.77
CA ASN A 270 0.76 -18.73 -17.88
C ASN A 270 1.09 -18.23 -16.45
N PRO A 271 0.27 -18.54 -15.42
CA PRO A 271 0.48 -18.03 -14.05
C PRO A 271 1.75 -18.55 -13.36
N ALA A 272 2.36 -19.62 -13.88
CA ALA A 272 3.66 -20.10 -13.40
C ALA A 272 4.84 -19.25 -13.89
N SER A 273 4.63 -18.38 -14.88
CA SER A 273 5.68 -17.55 -15.49
C SER A 273 5.97 -16.30 -14.65
N SER A 274 7.23 -15.84 -14.68
CA SER A 274 7.61 -14.54 -14.14
C SER A 274 6.96 -13.36 -14.86
N ASP A 275 6.60 -13.57 -16.12
CA ASP A 275 6.02 -12.54 -16.99
C ASP A 275 4.49 -12.62 -17.07
N TRP A 276 3.85 -13.44 -16.23
CA TRP A 276 2.39 -13.58 -16.22
C TRP A 276 1.67 -12.24 -16.05
N GLY A 277 0.84 -11.89 -17.03
CA GLY A 277 0.08 -10.64 -17.01
C GLY A 277 0.94 -9.36 -17.14
N ILE A 278 2.20 -9.49 -17.54
CA ILE A 278 3.10 -8.38 -17.83
C ILE A 278 3.04 -8.06 -19.32
N ILE A 279 3.01 -6.76 -19.64
CA ILE A 279 3.09 -6.29 -21.02
C ILE A 279 4.57 -6.20 -21.41
N LYS A 280 4.96 -6.89 -22.51
CA LYS A 280 6.29 -6.81 -23.09
C LYS A 280 6.25 -6.08 -24.41
N ILE A 281 7.07 -5.02 -24.53
CA ILE A 281 7.29 -4.27 -25.77
C ILE A 281 8.80 -4.25 -26.01
N GLY A 282 9.28 -5.02 -26.99
CA GLY A 282 10.71 -5.28 -27.13
C GLY A 282 11.29 -5.93 -25.88
N ASP A 283 12.35 -5.36 -25.32
CA ASP A 283 12.99 -5.84 -24.09
C ASP A 283 12.39 -5.24 -22.82
N THR A 284 11.44 -4.30 -22.95
CA THR A 284 10.87 -3.59 -21.80
C THR A 284 9.63 -4.32 -21.28
N ARG A 285 9.55 -4.44 -19.95
CA ARG A 285 8.45 -5.08 -19.21
C ARG A 285 7.69 -4.04 -18.39
N TYR A 286 6.35 -4.03 -18.54
CA TYR A 286 5.46 -3.13 -17.82
C TYR A 286 4.53 -3.91 -16.90
N ASP A 287 4.73 -3.78 -15.58
CA ASP A 287 3.83 -4.32 -14.55
C ASP A 287 2.72 -3.30 -14.26
N ILE A 288 1.52 -3.59 -14.73
CA ILE A 288 0.32 -2.75 -14.51
C ILE A 288 -0.44 -3.14 -13.23
N TRP A 289 -0.01 -4.19 -12.52
CA TRP A 289 -0.71 -4.75 -11.37
C TRP A 289 -0.20 -4.21 -10.04
N ALA A 290 0.63 -3.17 -10.06
CA ALA A 290 1.17 -2.54 -8.86
C ALA A 290 1.91 -3.51 -7.92
N GLY A 291 2.60 -4.50 -8.49
CA GLY A 291 3.32 -5.54 -7.74
C GLY A 291 2.45 -6.71 -7.24
N ASN A 292 1.13 -6.67 -7.47
CA ASN A 292 0.25 -7.78 -7.07
C ASN A 292 0.47 -9.04 -7.93
N GLN A 293 0.94 -8.87 -9.17
CA GLN A 293 1.31 -9.98 -10.04
C GLN A 293 2.32 -10.93 -9.38
N GLN A 294 3.39 -10.37 -8.77
CA GLN A 294 4.38 -11.19 -8.08
C GLN A 294 3.78 -11.99 -6.92
N LEU A 295 2.86 -11.38 -6.16
CA LEU A 295 2.17 -12.06 -5.08
C LEU A 295 1.32 -13.21 -5.60
N ALA A 296 0.45 -12.94 -6.56
CA ALA A 296 -0.45 -13.93 -7.15
C ALA A 296 0.32 -15.11 -7.79
N ARG A 297 1.39 -14.82 -8.54
CA ARG A 297 2.28 -15.83 -9.10
C ARG A 297 2.94 -16.71 -8.03
N ASN A 298 3.46 -16.10 -6.95
CA ASN A 298 4.09 -16.88 -5.89
C ASN A 298 3.07 -17.75 -5.16
N MET A 299 1.86 -17.27 -4.95
CA MET A 299 0.76 -18.09 -4.42
C MET A 299 0.45 -19.27 -5.33
N TYR A 300 0.38 -19.03 -6.65
CA TYR A 300 0.20 -20.11 -7.63
C TYR A 300 1.34 -21.13 -7.58
N ASN A 301 2.59 -20.68 -7.59
CA ASN A 301 3.75 -21.57 -7.56
C ASN A 301 3.79 -22.42 -6.28
N ILE A 302 3.41 -21.85 -5.13
CA ILE A 302 3.35 -22.56 -3.85
C ILE A 302 2.16 -23.56 -3.84
N ALA A 303 1.03 -23.19 -4.42
CA ALA A 303 -0.16 -24.04 -4.44
C ALA A 303 0.00 -25.26 -5.35
N PHE A 304 0.64 -25.07 -6.50
CA PHE A 304 0.72 -26.09 -7.55
C PHE A 304 2.10 -26.70 -7.77
N ASP A 305 3.10 -26.31 -7.00
CA ASP A 305 4.51 -26.76 -7.11
C ASP A 305 5.07 -26.61 -8.56
N LYS A 306 4.65 -25.59 -9.30
CA LYS A 306 5.00 -25.38 -10.71
C LYS A 306 5.63 -24.02 -10.93
N LYS A 307 6.64 -23.99 -11.81
CA LYS A 307 7.29 -22.77 -12.29
C LYS A 307 7.61 -22.90 -13.76
N LYS A 308 7.38 -21.84 -14.55
CA LYS A 308 7.87 -21.72 -15.92
C LYS A 308 9.24 -21.04 -15.91
N THR A 309 10.24 -21.67 -16.51
CA THR A 309 11.59 -21.10 -16.66
C THR A 309 11.61 -20.00 -17.72
N ALA A 310 12.69 -19.22 -17.78
CA ALA A 310 12.87 -18.22 -18.84
C ALA A 310 12.93 -18.86 -20.25
N GLY A 311 13.39 -20.10 -20.36
CA GLY A 311 13.36 -20.90 -21.61
C GLY A 311 12.02 -21.52 -21.97
N GLY A 312 10.95 -21.23 -21.19
CA GLY A 312 9.59 -21.70 -21.46
C GLY A 312 9.23 -23.08 -20.89
N GLU A 313 10.19 -23.81 -20.31
CA GLU A 313 9.95 -25.12 -19.73
C GLU A 313 9.18 -25.04 -18.40
N MET A 314 8.22 -25.94 -18.21
CA MET A 314 7.56 -26.15 -16.92
C MET A 314 8.41 -27.06 -16.04
N LYS A 315 8.81 -26.55 -14.87
CA LYS A 315 9.55 -27.34 -13.88
C LYS A 315 8.74 -27.45 -12.58
N THR A 316 8.87 -28.60 -11.92
CA THR A 316 8.41 -28.76 -10.55
C THR A 316 9.33 -27.98 -9.64
N GLU A 317 8.77 -27.12 -8.80
CA GLU A 317 9.52 -26.35 -7.84
C GLU A 317 9.00 -26.61 -6.43
N GLN A 318 9.88 -26.98 -5.51
CA GLN A 318 9.50 -27.19 -4.12
C GLN A 318 8.94 -25.88 -3.52
N ARG A 319 7.83 -25.99 -2.79
CA ARG A 319 7.15 -24.87 -2.09
C ARG A 319 8.12 -24.01 -1.29
N ASN A 320 9.03 -24.67 -0.57
CA ASN A 320 10.04 -23.98 0.24
C ASN A 320 11.01 -23.13 -0.59
N ALA A 321 11.32 -23.53 -1.83
CA ALA A 321 12.21 -22.78 -2.71
C ALA A 321 11.51 -21.52 -3.26
N SER A 322 10.22 -21.62 -3.63
CA SER A 322 9.41 -20.49 -4.04
C SER A 322 9.23 -19.49 -2.89
N ALA A 323 8.89 -19.98 -1.68
CA ALA A 323 8.74 -19.16 -0.50
C ALA A 323 10.03 -18.42 -0.13
N ARG A 324 11.18 -19.11 -0.12
CA ARG A 324 12.49 -18.49 0.16
C ARG A 324 12.83 -17.39 -0.83
N ARG A 325 12.62 -17.59 -2.14
CA ARG A 325 12.88 -16.55 -3.15
C ARG A 325 11.96 -15.36 -2.96
N PHE A 326 10.70 -15.58 -2.65
CA PHE A 326 9.78 -14.49 -2.38
C PHE A 326 10.26 -13.65 -1.19
N VAL A 327 10.58 -14.29 -0.06
CA VAL A 327 11.08 -13.61 1.14
C VAL A 327 12.39 -12.89 0.84
N ARG A 328 13.35 -13.59 0.17
CA ARG A 328 14.63 -12.98 -0.21
C ARG A 328 14.45 -11.72 -1.05
N GLY A 329 13.52 -11.71 -2.00
CA GLY A 329 13.19 -10.55 -2.83
C GLY A 329 12.50 -9.40 -2.08
N LYS A 330 12.12 -9.60 -0.81
CA LYS A 330 11.53 -8.57 0.07
C LYS A 330 12.49 -8.09 1.16
N LEU A 331 13.69 -8.69 1.26
CA LEU A 331 14.71 -8.24 2.19
C LEU A 331 15.25 -6.86 1.77
N SER A 332 15.63 -6.06 2.76
CA SER A 332 16.40 -4.83 2.53
C SER A 332 17.76 -5.16 1.89
N PRO A 333 18.42 -4.22 1.20
CA PRO A 333 19.69 -4.50 0.53
C PRO A 333 20.72 -5.15 1.44
N LEU A 334 20.83 -4.71 2.69
CA LEU A 334 21.77 -5.24 3.66
C LEU A 334 21.36 -6.60 4.21
N ALA A 335 20.10 -6.77 4.58
CA ALA A 335 19.60 -8.07 5.02
C ALA A 335 19.72 -9.10 3.87
N GLY A 336 19.53 -8.65 2.64
CA GLY A 336 19.73 -9.45 1.45
C GLY A 336 21.17 -9.87 1.25
N LEU A 337 22.10 -8.94 1.40
CA LEU A 337 23.54 -9.24 1.32
C LEU A 337 23.97 -10.23 2.41
N ALA A 338 23.55 -10.00 3.65
CA ALA A 338 23.81 -10.91 4.77
C ALA A 338 23.24 -12.32 4.53
N PHE A 339 22.05 -12.40 3.96
CA PHE A 339 21.44 -13.67 3.58
C PHE A 339 22.25 -14.39 2.49
N ASP A 340 22.70 -13.67 1.45
CA ASP A 340 23.48 -14.24 0.35
C ASP A 340 24.85 -14.73 0.82
N VAL A 341 25.54 -13.94 1.66
CA VAL A 341 26.83 -14.33 2.27
C VAL A 341 26.67 -15.59 3.13
N ASN A 342 25.64 -15.63 3.99
CA ASN A 342 25.42 -16.78 4.88
C ASN A 342 25.00 -18.05 4.13
N THR A 343 24.32 -17.92 3.00
CA THR A 343 23.85 -19.08 2.21
C THR A 343 24.84 -19.48 1.11
N GLY A 344 25.88 -18.71 0.87
CA GLY A 344 26.85 -18.91 -0.22
C GLY A 344 26.22 -18.84 -1.61
N ARG A 345 25.04 -18.23 -1.73
CA ARG A 345 24.28 -18.13 -2.98
C ARG A 345 23.84 -16.71 -3.20
N THR A 346 24.34 -16.09 -4.25
CA THR A 346 23.72 -14.88 -4.80
C THR A 346 22.45 -15.26 -5.55
N MET A 347 21.44 -14.41 -5.53
CA MET A 347 20.35 -14.53 -6.50
C MET A 347 20.95 -14.24 -7.89
N GLY A 348 21.46 -15.30 -8.54
CA GLY A 348 21.83 -15.23 -9.95
C GLY A 348 20.60 -14.91 -10.77
N TYR A 349 20.74 -13.93 -11.65
CA TYR A 349 19.79 -13.62 -12.69
C TYR A 349 19.62 -14.80 -13.64
#